data_48f1e2a9d48479fbf15f84e57e329778
#
_entry.id   48f1e2a9d48479fbf15f84e57e329778
#
_cell.length_a   1.000
_cell.length_b   1.000
_cell.length_c   1.000
_cell.angle_alpha   90.00
_cell.angle_beta   90.00
_cell.angle_gamma   90.00
#
_symmetry.space_group_name_H-M   'P 1'
#
loop_
_entity.id
_entity.type
_entity.pdbx_description
1 polymer ?
#
loop_
_entity_poly.entity_id
_entity_poly.type
_entity_poly.pdbx_seq_one_letter_code
_entity_poly.pdbx_strand_id
1 'polypeptide(L)'
;HIANGEPPLPAVVGPGPDNPLGNYAMKLGLNGAYLIHGTNNPIAVGMAVTHGCIRMYPEDIEELFPMVAVGTPVYLVNEPVKVAWVDGELLLEAHPPVDAEGQTREPDLAVFEGLLEQALGQSVVAIHWDRARAELAQARGMPAVVGLAAEAPPAPQEAPAAGQQVAQPELNAGGNRL
;
A
#
# COMPACT_ATOMS: atom_id res chain seq x y z
N HIS A 1 15.19 3.79 -28.34
CA HIS A 1 16.67 3.62 -28.31
C HIS A 1 17.26 3.50 -29.73
N ILE A 2 16.85 2.53 -30.52
CA ILE A 2 17.43 2.32 -31.89
C ILE A 2 17.15 3.54 -32.79
N ALA A 3 15.98 4.18 -32.65
CA ALA A 3 15.65 5.39 -33.44
C ALA A 3 16.54 6.60 -33.12
N ASN A 4 17.18 6.61 -31.95
CA ASN A 4 18.07 7.68 -31.48
C ASN A 4 19.58 7.33 -31.67
N GLY A 5 19.90 6.23 -32.34
CA GLY A 5 21.29 5.80 -32.51
C GLY A 5 21.94 5.19 -31.27
N GLU A 6 21.16 4.89 -30.24
CA GLU A 6 21.64 4.21 -29.05
C GLU A 6 21.79 2.70 -29.31
N PRO A 7 22.76 2.02 -28.67
CA PRO A 7 22.93 0.59 -28.82
C PRO A 7 21.66 -0.16 -28.36
N PRO A 8 21.34 -1.32 -28.93
CA PRO A 8 20.20 -2.12 -28.49
C PRO A 8 20.36 -2.48 -27.01
N LEU A 9 19.25 -2.43 -26.28
CA LEU A 9 19.24 -2.85 -24.88
C LEU A 9 19.68 -4.32 -24.76
N PRO A 10 20.42 -4.69 -23.71
CA PRO A 10 20.78 -6.09 -23.48
C PRO A 10 19.50 -6.93 -23.31
N ALA A 11 19.53 -8.18 -23.80
CA ALA A 11 18.38 -9.08 -23.73
C ALA A 11 17.98 -9.41 -22.28
N VAL A 12 18.92 -9.33 -21.35
CA VAL A 12 18.72 -9.54 -19.91
C VAL A 12 19.54 -8.50 -19.16
N VAL A 13 18.89 -7.79 -18.24
CA VAL A 13 19.53 -6.89 -17.27
C VAL A 13 19.41 -7.55 -15.90
N GLY A 14 20.53 -7.92 -15.30
CA GLY A 14 20.56 -8.48 -13.93
C GLY A 14 20.13 -7.46 -12.87
N PRO A 15 19.88 -7.90 -11.61
CA PRO A 15 19.69 -6.97 -10.49
C PRO A 15 20.87 -6.02 -10.37
N GLY A 16 20.59 -4.75 -10.04
CA GLY A 16 21.67 -3.78 -9.86
C GLY A 16 21.27 -2.34 -10.22
N PRO A 17 22.23 -1.42 -10.13
CA PRO A 17 22.01 0.01 -10.35
C PRO A 17 21.64 0.35 -11.80
N ASP A 18 21.98 -0.50 -12.76
CA ASP A 18 21.62 -0.31 -14.17
C ASP A 18 20.25 -0.88 -14.52
N ASN A 19 19.60 -1.60 -13.59
CA ASN A 19 18.28 -2.16 -13.79
C ASN A 19 17.20 -1.17 -13.33
N PRO A 20 16.26 -0.76 -14.21
CA PRO A 20 15.15 0.09 -13.81
C PRO A 20 14.27 -0.50 -12.71
N LEU A 21 14.30 -1.82 -12.51
CA LEU A 21 13.59 -2.52 -11.43
C LEU A 21 14.41 -2.61 -10.12
N GLY A 22 15.65 -2.11 -10.12
CA GLY A 22 16.55 -2.18 -8.96
C GLY A 22 17.10 -3.58 -8.70
N ASN A 23 17.32 -3.87 -7.41
CA ASN A 23 17.91 -5.14 -6.96
C ASN A 23 16.87 -6.25 -6.77
N TYR A 24 15.62 -5.88 -6.48
CA TYR A 24 14.56 -6.83 -6.11
C TYR A 24 13.26 -6.51 -6.84
N ALA A 25 12.55 -7.56 -7.23
CA ALA A 25 11.22 -7.47 -7.82
C ALA A 25 10.38 -8.68 -7.42
N MET A 26 9.14 -8.44 -7.01
CA MET A 26 8.14 -9.44 -6.65
C MET A 26 7.01 -9.39 -7.68
N LYS A 27 6.72 -10.52 -8.32
CA LYS A 27 5.64 -10.61 -9.30
C LYS A 27 4.30 -10.79 -8.60
N LEU A 28 3.32 -9.96 -8.95
CA LEU A 28 1.94 -10.14 -8.54
C LEU A 28 1.28 -11.29 -9.32
N GLY A 29 0.37 -12.03 -8.69
CA GLY A 29 -0.36 -13.15 -9.27
C GLY A 29 -1.42 -12.76 -10.31
N LEU A 30 -1.31 -11.57 -10.89
CA LEU A 30 -2.22 -11.04 -11.91
C LEU A 30 -1.78 -11.45 -13.31
N ASN A 31 -2.73 -11.46 -14.26
CA ASN A 31 -2.40 -11.59 -15.68
C ASN A 31 -1.64 -10.35 -16.13
N GLY A 32 -0.41 -10.54 -16.63
CA GLY A 32 0.48 -9.47 -17.05
C GLY A 32 1.78 -9.41 -16.25
N ALA A 33 2.56 -8.36 -16.47
CA ALA A 33 3.84 -8.12 -15.84
C ALA A 33 3.75 -7.09 -14.71
N TYR A 34 2.79 -7.27 -13.79
CA TYR A 34 2.64 -6.39 -12.63
C TYR A 34 3.60 -6.82 -11.53
N LEU A 35 4.38 -5.88 -11.03
CA LEU A 35 5.46 -6.10 -10.06
C LEU A 35 5.35 -5.09 -8.90
N ILE A 36 5.81 -5.52 -7.73
CA ILE A 36 6.31 -4.63 -6.68
C ILE A 36 7.83 -4.70 -6.79
N HIS A 37 8.52 -3.57 -7.00
CA HIS A 37 9.94 -3.60 -7.31
C HIS A 37 10.67 -2.35 -6.81
N GLY A 38 11.98 -2.45 -6.68
CA GLY A 38 12.85 -1.32 -6.41
C GLY A 38 12.99 -0.39 -7.62
N THR A 39 14.00 0.46 -7.59
CA THR A 39 14.26 1.37 -8.69
C THR A 39 15.71 1.82 -8.68
N ASN A 40 16.24 2.14 -9.85
CA ASN A 40 17.49 2.91 -10.00
C ASN A 40 17.24 4.44 -10.08
N ASN A 41 15.96 4.86 -10.02
CA ASN A 41 15.57 6.27 -10.00
C ASN A 41 14.60 6.55 -8.84
N PRO A 42 15.10 6.76 -7.61
CA PRO A 42 14.28 6.94 -6.41
C PRO A 42 13.34 8.14 -6.45
N ILE A 43 13.67 9.19 -7.21
CA ILE A 43 12.82 10.40 -7.35
C ILE A 43 11.44 10.06 -7.90
N ALA A 44 11.32 8.97 -8.67
CA ALA A 44 10.07 8.57 -9.30
C ALA A 44 9.19 7.67 -8.40
N VAL A 45 9.58 7.42 -7.14
CA VAL A 45 8.74 6.71 -6.16
C VAL A 45 7.56 7.61 -5.78
N GLY A 46 6.35 7.03 -5.72
CA GLY A 46 5.10 7.76 -5.45
C GLY A 46 4.51 8.48 -6.67
N MET A 47 5.20 8.51 -7.81
CA MET A 47 4.66 9.10 -9.03
C MET A 47 3.86 8.07 -9.85
N ALA A 48 2.73 8.50 -10.43
CA ALA A 48 1.90 7.69 -11.34
C ALA A 48 2.52 7.62 -12.75
N VAL A 49 3.76 7.13 -12.84
CA VAL A 49 4.55 7.08 -14.11
C VAL A 49 4.79 5.65 -14.59
N THR A 50 4.12 4.65 -14.01
CA THR A 50 4.22 3.25 -14.40
C THR A 50 2.95 2.77 -15.11
N HIS A 51 3.03 1.62 -15.78
CA HIS A 51 1.88 0.94 -16.38
C HIS A 51 1.23 -0.06 -15.39
N GLY A 52 1.21 0.27 -14.09
CA GLY A 52 0.60 -0.54 -13.03
C GLY A 52 1.57 -1.26 -12.10
N CYS A 53 2.89 -1.12 -12.26
CA CYS A 53 3.87 -1.60 -11.29
C CYS A 53 3.95 -0.66 -10.09
N ILE A 54 4.16 -1.23 -8.90
CA ILE A 54 4.37 -0.50 -7.65
C ILE A 54 5.87 -0.36 -7.42
N ARG A 55 6.34 0.88 -7.35
CA ARG A 55 7.74 1.21 -7.16
C ARG A 55 8.01 1.54 -5.70
N MET A 56 9.10 0.97 -5.16
CA MET A 56 9.57 1.21 -3.80
C MET A 56 10.98 1.82 -3.82
N TYR A 57 11.36 2.50 -2.75
CA TYR A 57 12.75 2.89 -2.55
C TYR A 57 13.65 1.65 -2.48
N PRO A 58 14.92 1.74 -2.93
CA PRO A 58 15.84 0.60 -2.90
C PRO A 58 16.01 -0.03 -1.52
N GLU A 59 16.13 0.78 -0.48
CA GLU A 59 16.26 0.37 0.91
C GLU A 59 15.00 -0.37 1.41
N ASP A 60 13.82 0.13 1.08
CA ASP A 60 12.55 -0.44 1.53
C ASP A 60 12.28 -1.81 0.90
N ILE A 61 12.54 -1.97 -0.40
CA ILE A 61 12.34 -3.26 -1.07
C ILE A 61 13.38 -4.28 -0.62
N GLU A 62 14.60 -3.86 -0.29
CA GLU A 62 15.66 -4.72 0.24
C GLU A 62 15.28 -5.30 1.61
N GLU A 63 14.64 -4.49 2.45
CA GLU A 63 14.10 -4.93 3.73
C GLU A 63 12.85 -5.82 3.55
N LEU A 64 11.91 -5.43 2.71
CA LEU A 64 10.64 -6.14 2.51
C LEU A 64 10.82 -7.51 1.85
N PHE A 65 11.70 -7.61 0.84
CA PHE A 65 11.82 -8.81 0.00
C PHE A 65 12.07 -10.11 0.78
N PRO A 66 12.99 -10.16 1.77
CA PRO A 66 13.21 -11.38 2.56
C PRO A 66 12.07 -11.70 3.54
N MET A 67 11.21 -10.74 3.85
CA MET A 67 10.09 -10.91 4.78
C MET A 67 8.85 -11.51 4.11
N VAL A 68 8.78 -11.49 2.78
CA VAL A 68 7.59 -11.88 2.01
C VAL A 68 7.81 -13.21 1.31
N ALA A 69 7.06 -14.24 1.69
CA ALA A 69 7.09 -15.53 1.03
C ALA A 69 6.30 -15.54 -0.28
N VAL A 70 6.67 -16.44 -1.21
CA VAL A 70 5.87 -16.68 -2.42
C VAL A 70 4.49 -17.22 -2.01
N GLY A 71 3.43 -16.60 -2.55
CA GLY A 71 2.04 -16.92 -2.22
C GLY A 71 1.43 -16.03 -1.13
N THR A 72 2.18 -15.08 -0.58
CA THR A 72 1.62 -14.06 0.31
C THR A 72 0.51 -13.30 -0.42
N PRO A 73 -0.70 -13.19 0.16
CA PRO A 73 -1.78 -12.43 -0.46
C PRO A 73 -1.45 -10.93 -0.49
N VAL A 74 -1.79 -10.28 -1.59
CA VAL A 74 -1.65 -8.83 -1.79
C VAL A 74 -3.03 -8.24 -2.05
N TYR A 75 -3.42 -7.27 -1.24
CA TYR A 75 -4.68 -6.54 -1.38
C TYR A 75 -4.39 -5.11 -1.83
N LEU A 76 -4.91 -4.73 -2.98
CA LEU A 76 -4.91 -3.35 -3.46
C LEU A 76 -6.23 -2.72 -3.05
N VAL A 77 -6.17 -1.77 -2.12
CA VAL A 77 -7.36 -1.13 -1.56
C VAL A 77 -7.43 0.34 -2.00
N ASN A 78 -8.64 0.85 -2.19
CA ASN A 78 -8.89 2.27 -2.43
C ASN A 78 -9.53 2.86 -1.17
N GLU A 79 -8.71 3.11 -0.17
CA GLU A 79 -9.11 3.70 1.11
C GLU A 79 -8.42 5.06 1.25
N PRO A 80 -9.05 6.14 0.73
CA PRO A 80 -8.43 7.45 0.68
C PRO A 80 -8.25 8.10 2.05
N VAL A 81 -9.01 7.68 3.05
CA VAL A 81 -8.92 8.17 4.42
C VAL A 81 -8.75 6.99 5.36
N LYS A 82 -7.74 7.05 6.22
CA LYS A 82 -7.50 6.05 7.26
C LYS A 82 -7.31 6.73 8.60
N VAL A 83 -7.82 6.09 9.64
CA VAL A 83 -7.72 6.55 11.03
C VAL A 83 -7.24 5.40 11.89
N ALA A 84 -6.24 5.64 12.73
CA ALA A 84 -5.71 4.63 13.63
C ALA A 84 -5.22 5.24 14.95
N TRP A 85 -5.32 4.45 16.02
CA TRP A 85 -4.67 4.75 17.30
C TRP A 85 -3.26 4.15 17.30
N VAL A 86 -2.27 4.97 17.62
CA VAL A 86 -0.89 4.53 17.84
C VAL A 86 -0.36 5.24 19.08
N ASP A 87 0.02 4.49 20.09
CA ASP A 87 0.62 4.99 21.32
C ASP A 87 -0.16 6.15 22.01
N GLY A 88 -1.50 6.11 21.96
CA GLY A 88 -2.35 7.14 22.54
C GLY A 88 -2.56 8.37 21.65
N GLU A 89 -2.01 8.39 20.46
CA GLU A 89 -2.23 9.40 19.43
C GLU A 89 -3.23 8.89 18.37
N LEU A 90 -4.17 9.74 17.98
CA LEU A 90 -5.05 9.49 16.85
C LEU A 90 -4.37 10.01 15.58
N LEU A 91 -4.04 9.10 14.68
CA LEU A 91 -3.44 9.40 13.39
C LEU A 91 -4.51 9.45 12.30
N LEU A 92 -4.38 10.41 11.42
CA LEU A 92 -5.12 10.53 10.17
C LEU A 92 -4.14 10.45 9.01
N GLU A 93 -4.40 9.55 8.07
CA GLU A 93 -3.74 9.50 6.76
C GLU A 93 -4.79 9.76 5.68
N ALA A 94 -4.51 10.71 4.80
CA ALA A 94 -5.42 11.08 3.72
C ALA A 94 -4.70 11.07 2.37
N HIS A 95 -5.33 10.45 1.38
CA HIS A 95 -4.91 10.40 -0.02
C HIS A 95 -6.01 10.99 -0.90
N PRO A 96 -5.70 11.58 -2.05
CA PRO A 96 -6.72 11.94 -3.01
C PRO A 96 -7.48 10.69 -3.46
N PRO A 97 -8.81 10.60 -3.25
CA PRO A 97 -9.59 9.47 -3.78
C PRO A 97 -9.54 9.48 -5.31
N VAL A 98 -9.43 8.29 -5.89
CA VAL A 98 -9.39 8.08 -7.33
C VAL A 98 -10.71 7.43 -7.75
N ASP A 99 -11.43 8.04 -8.70
CA ASP A 99 -12.64 7.45 -9.25
C ASP A 99 -12.37 6.39 -10.32
N ALA A 100 -13.42 5.80 -10.87
CA ALA A 100 -13.32 4.75 -11.90
C ALA A 100 -12.65 5.25 -13.19
N GLU A 101 -12.69 6.54 -13.45
CA GLU A 101 -12.08 7.22 -14.59
C GLU A 101 -10.64 7.66 -14.32
N GLY A 102 -10.10 7.39 -13.11
CA GLY A 102 -8.74 7.73 -12.71
C GLY A 102 -8.56 9.21 -12.33
N GLN A 103 -9.65 9.94 -12.09
CA GLN A 103 -9.58 11.34 -11.65
C GLN A 103 -9.51 11.43 -10.14
N THR A 104 -8.71 12.36 -9.64
CA THR A 104 -8.57 12.63 -8.21
C THR A 104 -9.57 13.68 -7.74
N ARG A 105 -10.04 13.53 -6.51
CA ARG A 105 -10.92 14.47 -5.81
C ARG A 105 -10.36 14.82 -4.44
N GLU A 106 -10.96 15.77 -3.77
CA GLU A 106 -10.66 16.01 -2.36
C GLU A 106 -11.28 14.90 -1.50
N PRO A 107 -10.58 14.42 -0.45
CA PRO A 107 -11.15 13.49 0.52
C PRO A 107 -12.37 14.11 1.22
N ASP A 108 -13.40 13.29 1.44
CA ASP A 108 -14.62 13.74 2.08
C ASP A 108 -14.46 13.76 3.62
N LEU A 109 -14.75 14.91 4.22
CA LEU A 109 -14.74 15.07 5.66
C LEU A 109 -15.72 14.10 6.36
N ALA A 110 -16.87 13.81 5.75
CA ALA A 110 -17.84 12.87 6.30
C ALA A 110 -17.29 11.45 6.41
N VAL A 111 -16.40 11.04 5.52
CA VAL A 111 -15.69 9.76 5.61
C VAL A 111 -14.78 9.75 6.84
N PHE A 112 -14.04 10.83 7.07
CA PHE A 112 -13.22 10.96 8.28
C PHE A 112 -14.05 10.93 9.54
N GLU A 113 -15.16 11.67 9.59
CA GLU A 113 -16.07 11.69 10.74
C GLU A 113 -16.63 10.29 11.05
N GLY A 114 -17.06 9.54 10.03
CA GLY A 114 -17.54 8.16 10.20
C GLY A 114 -16.46 7.19 10.70
N LEU A 115 -15.23 7.30 10.19
CA LEU A 115 -14.10 6.51 10.68
C LEU A 115 -13.70 6.90 12.11
N LEU A 116 -13.78 8.19 12.41
CA LEU A 116 -13.53 8.71 13.75
C LEU A 116 -14.51 8.13 14.76
N GLU A 117 -15.83 8.13 14.46
CA GLU A 117 -16.84 7.52 15.32
C GLU A 117 -16.55 6.04 15.61
N GLN A 118 -16.10 5.29 14.60
CA GLN A 118 -15.71 3.88 14.76
C GLN A 118 -14.45 3.73 15.63
N ALA A 119 -13.45 4.59 15.41
CA ALA A 119 -12.17 4.54 16.13
C ALA A 119 -12.30 5.00 17.59
N LEU A 120 -13.20 5.94 17.88
CA LEU A 120 -13.39 6.49 19.22
C LEU A 120 -14.10 5.52 20.17
N GLY A 121 -15.07 4.77 19.68
CA GLY A 121 -15.94 3.97 20.54
C GLY A 121 -16.56 4.85 21.64
N GLN A 122 -16.24 4.56 22.92
CA GLN A 122 -16.66 5.37 24.06
C GLN A 122 -15.53 6.24 24.67
N SER A 123 -14.40 6.35 23.99
CA SER A 123 -13.24 7.07 24.49
C SER A 123 -13.41 8.58 24.34
N VAL A 124 -13.07 9.33 25.38
CA VAL A 124 -13.02 10.79 25.33
C VAL A 124 -11.70 11.20 24.72
N VAL A 125 -11.74 11.97 23.65
CA VAL A 125 -10.57 12.36 22.87
C VAL A 125 -10.62 13.86 22.56
N ALA A 126 -9.48 14.49 22.68
CA ALA A 126 -9.31 15.85 22.16
C ALA A 126 -8.97 15.78 20.67
N ILE A 127 -9.88 16.18 19.79
CA ILE A 127 -9.68 16.23 18.36
C ILE A 127 -9.22 17.61 17.92
N HIS A 128 -8.13 17.68 17.15
CA HIS A 128 -7.63 18.89 16.51
C HIS A 128 -8.27 19.07 15.12
N TRP A 129 -9.52 19.49 15.09
CA TRP A 129 -10.35 19.59 13.88
C TRP A 129 -9.72 20.42 12.76
N ASP A 130 -9.09 21.55 13.11
CA ASP A 130 -8.45 22.40 12.10
C ASP A 130 -7.29 21.67 11.42
N ARG A 131 -6.53 20.89 12.20
CA ARG A 131 -5.46 20.08 11.67
C ARG A 131 -6.00 18.93 10.81
N ALA A 132 -7.06 18.24 11.27
CA ALA A 132 -7.68 17.17 10.49
C ALA A 132 -8.18 17.68 9.14
N ARG A 133 -8.86 18.84 9.10
CA ARG A 133 -9.31 19.46 7.85
C ARG A 133 -8.13 19.84 6.94
N ALA A 134 -7.05 20.37 7.52
CA ALA A 134 -5.86 20.74 6.74
C ALA A 134 -5.18 19.50 6.12
N GLU A 135 -5.08 18.39 6.85
CA GLU A 135 -4.51 17.14 6.34
C GLU A 135 -5.40 16.51 5.26
N LEU A 136 -6.72 16.53 5.42
CA LEU A 136 -7.65 16.09 4.38
C LEU A 136 -7.51 16.91 3.10
N ALA A 137 -7.46 18.23 3.22
CA ALA A 137 -7.32 19.13 2.05
C ALA A 137 -5.96 18.96 1.34
N GLN A 138 -4.89 18.69 2.08
CA GLN A 138 -3.56 18.46 1.49
C GLN A 138 -3.41 17.05 0.92
N ALA A 139 -4.08 16.06 1.49
CA ALA A 139 -4.13 14.65 1.05
C ALA A 139 -2.75 14.08 0.65
N ARG A 140 -1.74 14.29 1.52
CA ARG A 140 -0.32 13.96 1.22
C ARG A 140 0.01 12.48 1.35
N GLY A 141 -0.89 11.67 1.89
CA GLY A 141 -0.63 10.26 2.16
C GLY A 141 0.38 10.02 3.30
N MET A 142 0.53 11.00 4.18
CA MET A 142 1.40 10.92 5.35
C MET A 142 0.56 10.92 6.62
N PRO A 143 0.78 9.99 7.56
CA PRO A 143 0.10 10.00 8.85
C PRO A 143 0.38 11.29 9.62
N ALA A 144 -0.67 11.90 10.16
CA ALA A 144 -0.57 13.10 10.99
C ALA A 144 -1.39 12.92 12.28
N VAL A 145 -0.84 13.37 13.40
CA VAL A 145 -1.53 13.34 14.69
C VAL A 145 -2.65 14.37 14.68
N VAL A 146 -3.89 13.92 14.80
CA VAL A 146 -5.09 14.76 14.80
C VAL A 146 -5.90 14.65 16.09
N GLY A 147 -5.46 13.86 17.05
CA GLY A 147 -6.11 13.74 18.35
C GLY A 147 -5.21 13.05 19.37
N LEU A 148 -5.60 13.19 20.64
CA LEU A 148 -4.93 12.56 21.77
C LEU A 148 -5.98 11.86 22.65
N ALA A 149 -5.68 10.67 23.12
CA ALA A 149 -6.50 9.99 24.11
C ALA A 149 -6.41 10.72 25.45
N ALA A 150 -7.56 10.91 26.10
CA ALA A 150 -7.59 11.47 27.46
C ALA A 150 -7.10 10.46 28.52
N GLU A 151 -7.25 9.16 28.23
CA GLU A 151 -6.65 8.02 28.94
C GLU A 151 -6.08 7.05 27.92
N ALA A 152 -5.05 6.29 28.29
CA ALA A 152 -4.43 5.32 27.38
C ALA A 152 -5.49 4.40 26.75
N PRO A 153 -5.54 4.27 25.42
CA PRO A 153 -6.51 3.39 24.75
C PRO A 153 -6.32 1.95 25.23
N PRO A 154 -7.37 1.12 25.25
CA PRO A 154 -7.23 -0.30 25.48
C PRO A 154 -6.24 -0.85 24.43
N ALA A 155 -5.33 -1.73 24.91
CA ALA A 155 -4.36 -2.38 24.05
C ALA A 155 -5.02 -2.92 22.78
N PRO A 156 -4.37 -2.83 21.60
CA PRO A 156 -4.93 -3.34 20.37
C PRO A 156 -5.40 -4.78 20.58
N GLN A 157 -6.66 -5.05 20.30
CA GLN A 157 -7.11 -6.43 20.23
C GLN A 157 -6.34 -7.05 19.08
N GLU A 158 -5.48 -8.03 19.37
CA GLU A 158 -4.83 -8.83 18.36
C GLU A 158 -5.89 -9.24 17.34
N ALA A 159 -5.67 -8.85 16.10
CA ALA A 159 -6.50 -9.33 14.99
C ALA A 159 -6.52 -10.87 15.12
N PRO A 160 -7.69 -11.53 15.04
CA PRO A 160 -7.76 -12.97 15.17
C PRO A 160 -6.77 -13.55 14.17
N ALA A 161 -5.83 -14.32 14.70
CA ALA A 161 -4.82 -15.00 13.89
C ALA A 161 -5.52 -15.62 12.69
N ALA A 162 -5.07 -15.29 11.47
CA ALA A 162 -5.59 -15.82 10.22
C ALA A 162 -5.26 -17.32 10.11
N GLY A 163 -5.91 -18.11 10.94
CA GLY A 163 -5.79 -19.54 11.12
C GLY A 163 -7.15 -20.23 11.03
N GLN A 164 -7.94 -19.91 10.01
CA GLN A 164 -8.98 -20.82 9.57
C GLN A 164 -8.56 -21.37 8.21
N GLN A 165 -8.16 -22.62 8.26
CA GLN A 165 -7.92 -23.49 7.12
C GLN A 165 -9.08 -23.35 6.14
N VAL A 166 -8.80 -22.70 5.02
CA VAL A 166 -9.65 -22.85 3.84
C VAL A 166 -9.38 -24.25 3.32
N ALA A 167 -10.38 -25.11 3.40
CA ALA A 167 -10.35 -26.48 2.87
C ALA A 167 -9.85 -26.42 1.42
N GLN A 168 -8.77 -27.13 1.15
CA GLN A 168 -8.26 -27.33 -0.20
C GLN A 168 -9.30 -28.16 -0.97
N PRO A 169 -9.74 -27.75 -2.17
CA PRO A 169 -10.47 -28.66 -3.03
C PRO A 169 -9.53 -29.77 -3.46
N GLU A 170 -9.93 -31.02 -3.18
CA GLU A 170 -9.23 -32.21 -3.64
C GLU A 170 -9.10 -32.18 -5.17
N LEU A 171 -7.86 -32.07 -5.65
CA LEU A 171 -7.53 -32.33 -7.06
C LEU A 171 -7.71 -33.83 -7.31
N ASN A 172 -8.85 -34.16 -7.89
CA ASN A 172 -9.18 -35.49 -8.36
C ASN A 172 -8.19 -35.88 -9.48
N ALA A 173 -7.27 -36.75 -9.14
CA ALA A 173 -6.34 -37.35 -10.10
C ALA A 173 -7.09 -38.35 -10.97
N GLY A 174 -7.76 -37.82 -11.99
CA GLY A 174 -8.31 -38.59 -13.08
C GLY A 174 -7.23 -38.91 -14.11
N GLY A 175 -6.65 -40.09 -14.03
CA GLY A 175 -5.78 -40.63 -15.04
C GLY A 175 -6.52 -40.75 -16.39
N ASN A 176 -5.88 -40.34 -17.46
CA ASN A 176 -6.17 -40.87 -18.76
C ASN A 176 -4.84 -41.21 -19.47
N ARG A 177 -4.63 -42.52 -19.59
CA ARG A 177 -3.73 -43.11 -20.60
C ARG A 177 -4.44 -43.06 -21.95
N LEU A 178 -3.84 -42.53 -22.93
CA LEU A 178 -3.56 -43.06 -24.25
C LEU A 178 -2.71 -42.07 -25.03
#